data_1c77724d74037d553d2018c4b92f11a8
#
_entry.id   1c77724d74037d553d2018c4b92f11a8
#
_cell.length_a   1.000
_cell.length_b   1.000
_cell.length_c   1.000
_cell.angle_alpha   90.00
_cell.angle_beta   90.00
_cell.angle_gamma   90.00
#
_symmetry.space_group_name_H-M   'P 1'
#
loop_
_entity.id
_entity.type
_entity.pdbx_description
1 polymer ?
#
loop_
_entity_poly.entity_id
_entity_poly.type
_entity_poly.pdbx_seq_one_letter_code
_entity_poly.pdbx_strand_id
1 'polypeptide(L)'
;MNFCNQCGAKVEFRIPPGDHLPRHICDSCGTIHYENPRIVVGCVPDYQGKILLCRRGIEPRRGFWTVPAGFMENGETLQQGAARETWEEALAKVEIGSLLSVVHVLHAHQVHVFFRAILKEPEFGAGAESLEATLVDPKDIPWSDIAFPSTVYSLERYLEDRAAGREDHYFTELDRRLSR
;
A
#
# COMPACT_ATOMS: atom_id res chain seq x y z
N MET A 1 -8.04 -4.24 19.93
CA MET A 1 -9.41 -3.76 20.30
C MET A 1 -9.61 -3.85 21.81
N ASN A 2 -10.20 -2.84 22.47
CA ASN A 2 -10.43 -2.85 23.92
C ASN A 2 -11.92 -2.98 24.29
N PHE A 3 -12.80 -2.60 23.37
CA PHE A 3 -14.24 -2.60 23.55
C PHE A 3 -14.95 -3.22 22.36
N CYS A 4 -16.06 -3.89 22.62
CA CYS A 4 -16.93 -4.49 21.63
C CYS A 4 -17.61 -3.41 20.80
N ASN A 5 -17.54 -3.51 19.46
CA ASN A 5 -18.19 -2.56 18.55
C ASN A 5 -19.71 -2.77 18.43
N GLN A 6 -20.26 -3.86 19.04
CA GLN A 6 -21.69 -4.14 19.04
C GLN A 6 -22.39 -3.61 20.31
N CYS A 7 -21.79 -3.75 21.48
CA CYS A 7 -22.45 -3.42 22.75
C CYS A 7 -21.64 -2.49 23.67
N GLY A 8 -20.41 -2.12 23.30
CA GLY A 8 -19.54 -1.23 24.07
C GLY A 8 -18.88 -1.86 25.31
N ALA A 9 -19.16 -3.12 25.64
CA ALA A 9 -18.53 -3.81 26.78
C ALA A 9 -17.04 -4.12 26.48
N LYS A 10 -16.24 -4.32 27.53
CA LYS A 10 -14.84 -4.76 27.37
C LYS A 10 -14.78 -6.11 26.68
N VAL A 11 -13.73 -6.33 25.87
CA VAL A 11 -13.45 -7.61 25.22
C VAL A 11 -12.22 -8.27 25.84
N GLU A 12 -12.19 -9.60 25.82
CA GLU A 12 -11.06 -10.42 26.20
C GLU A 12 -10.37 -11.00 24.96
N PHE A 13 -9.05 -11.16 25.04
CA PHE A 13 -8.27 -11.76 23.94
C PHE A 13 -7.91 -13.20 24.31
N ARG A 14 -8.67 -14.15 23.78
CA ARG A 14 -8.53 -15.60 24.06
C ARG A 14 -8.98 -16.44 22.87
N ILE A 15 -8.66 -17.73 22.90
CA ILE A 15 -9.09 -18.68 21.86
C ILE A 15 -10.55 -19.05 22.08
N PRO A 16 -11.47 -18.76 21.13
CA PRO A 16 -12.85 -19.16 21.24
C PRO A 16 -13.03 -20.66 21.00
N PRO A 17 -14.10 -21.28 21.49
CA PRO A 17 -14.40 -22.68 21.22
C PRO A 17 -14.47 -22.95 19.71
N GLY A 18 -13.73 -23.97 19.25
CA GLY A 18 -13.70 -24.36 17.82
C GLY A 18 -12.73 -23.56 16.94
N ASP A 19 -12.00 -22.57 17.49
CA ASP A 19 -10.92 -21.86 16.80
C ASP A 19 -9.54 -22.36 17.30
N HIS A 20 -8.49 -21.98 16.59
CA HIS A 20 -7.09 -22.29 16.93
C HIS A 20 -6.24 -21.03 17.16
N LEU A 21 -6.81 -19.84 16.93
CA LEU A 21 -6.16 -18.55 17.11
C LEU A 21 -6.91 -17.68 18.11
N PRO A 22 -6.21 -16.87 18.90
CA PRO A 22 -6.86 -15.94 19.81
C PRO A 22 -7.63 -14.86 19.04
N ARG A 23 -8.81 -14.50 19.57
CA ARG A 23 -9.71 -13.47 19.07
C ARG A 23 -10.12 -12.55 20.19
N HIS A 24 -10.59 -11.35 19.86
CA HIS A 24 -11.27 -10.50 20.82
C HIS A 24 -12.72 -10.99 20.97
N ILE A 25 -13.10 -11.37 22.19
CA ILE A 25 -14.41 -11.93 22.51
C ILE A 25 -15.10 -11.02 23.50
N CYS A 26 -16.36 -10.73 23.24
CA CYS A 26 -17.22 -10.00 24.17
C CYS A 26 -18.06 -10.97 24.99
N ASP A 27 -17.80 -11.08 26.30
CA ASP A 27 -18.58 -11.96 27.17
C ASP A 27 -20.00 -11.43 27.46
N SER A 28 -20.22 -10.12 27.24
CA SER A 28 -21.53 -9.49 27.45
C SER A 28 -22.55 -9.85 26.35
N CYS A 29 -22.14 -9.89 25.08
CA CYS A 29 -23.04 -10.17 23.95
C CYS A 29 -22.63 -11.39 23.12
N GLY A 30 -21.56 -12.09 23.48
CA GLY A 30 -21.07 -13.29 22.79
C GLY A 30 -20.37 -13.03 21.44
N THR A 31 -20.20 -11.77 21.04
CA THR A 31 -19.58 -11.46 19.74
C THR A 31 -18.10 -11.82 19.74
N ILE A 32 -17.68 -12.57 18.72
CA ILE A 32 -16.27 -12.85 18.41
C ILE A 32 -15.84 -11.92 17.28
N HIS A 33 -14.79 -11.12 17.53
CA HIS A 33 -14.28 -10.16 16.56
C HIS A 33 -13.10 -10.77 15.78
N TYR A 34 -13.25 -10.88 14.47
CA TYR A 34 -12.20 -11.31 13.55
C TYR A 34 -11.51 -10.07 12.98
N GLU A 35 -10.18 -10.07 12.99
CA GLU A 35 -9.36 -9.03 12.37
C GLU A 35 -8.57 -9.65 11.23
N ASN A 36 -8.69 -9.07 10.05
CA ASN A 36 -7.96 -9.47 8.84
C ASN A 36 -6.88 -8.45 8.51
N PRO A 37 -5.84 -8.83 7.76
CA PRO A 37 -4.88 -7.88 7.22
C PRO A 37 -5.58 -6.79 6.41
N ARG A 38 -5.14 -5.55 6.57
CA ARG A 38 -5.64 -4.43 5.76
C ARG A 38 -4.97 -4.44 4.40
N ILE A 39 -5.74 -4.10 3.38
CA ILE A 39 -5.24 -3.99 2.01
C ILE A 39 -4.79 -2.55 1.78
N VAL A 40 -3.57 -2.39 1.28
CA VAL A 40 -3.03 -1.14 0.73
C VAL A 40 -2.93 -1.32 -0.77
N VAL A 41 -3.45 -0.36 -1.53
CA VAL A 41 -3.42 -0.38 -2.99
C VAL A 41 -2.67 0.82 -3.53
N GLY A 42 -1.91 0.62 -4.59
CA GLY A 42 -1.17 1.70 -5.23
C GLY A 42 -0.68 1.31 -6.62
N CYS A 43 0.02 2.20 -7.25
CA CYS A 43 0.60 1.92 -8.56
C CYS A 43 1.97 2.59 -8.74
N VAL A 44 2.69 2.15 -9.76
CA VAL A 44 3.91 2.80 -10.25
C VAL A 44 3.52 3.57 -11.52
N PRO A 45 3.23 4.89 -11.42
CA PRO A 45 2.82 5.67 -12.58
C PRO A 45 4.06 6.06 -13.41
N ASP A 46 4.06 5.65 -14.67
CA ASP A 46 5.11 5.99 -15.66
C ASP A 46 4.60 7.05 -16.64
N TYR A 47 5.41 8.06 -16.88
CA TYR A 47 5.23 9.01 -17.95
C TYR A 47 6.50 9.14 -18.78
N GLN A 48 6.47 8.63 -20.01
CA GLN A 48 7.61 8.66 -20.94
C GLN A 48 8.93 8.17 -20.31
N GLY A 49 8.82 7.13 -19.47
CA GLY A 49 9.94 6.50 -18.81
C GLY A 49 10.38 7.12 -17.49
N LYS A 50 9.73 8.17 -17.02
CA LYS A 50 9.91 8.73 -15.69
C LYS A 50 8.83 8.24 -14.75
N ILE A 51 9.17 8.04 -13.49
CA ILE A 51 8.26 7.54 -12.45
C ILE A 51 7.74 8.71 -11.62
N LEU A 52 6.43 8.78 -11.42
CA LEU A 52 5.82 9.75 -10.52
C LEU A 52 6.00 9.27 -9.07
N LEU A 53 6.69 10.08 -8.28
CA LEU A 53 6.87 9.89 -6.84
C LEU A 53 6.20 11.02 -6.07
N CYS A 54 5.67 10.69 -4.89
CA CYS A 54 5.13 11.63 -3.91
C CYS A 54 6.03 11.69 -2.70
N ARG A 55 6.27 12.89 -2.17
CA ARG A 55 6.96 13.11 -0.92
C ARG A 55 5.94 13.23 0.20
N ARG A 56 5.94 12.28 1.13
CA ARG A 56 4.94 12.15 2.18
C ARG A 56 4.82 13.40 3.06
N GLY A 57 3.59 13.88 3.25
CA GLY A 57 3.26 15.00 4.15
C GLY A 57 2.82 14.54 5.54
N ILE A 58 2.53 13.24 5.72
CA ILE A 58 1.97 12.66 6.95
C ILE A 58 2.87 11.55 7.52
N GLU A 59 2.69 11.26 8.80
CA GLU A 59 3.30 10.09 9.44
C GLU A 59 2.58 8.77 9.07
N PRO A 60 3.26 7.64 9.09
CA PRO A 60 4.69 7.45 9.32
C PRO A 60 5.54 7.88 8.12
N ARG A 61 6.83 8.16 8.37
CA ARG A 61 7.81 8.47 7.32
C ARG A 61 7.54 9.79 6.58
N ARG A 62 7.06 10.81 7.27
CA ARG A 62 6.95 12.16 6.71
C ARG A 62 8.27 12.64 6.12
N GLY A 63 8.23 13.24 4.94
CA GLY A 63 9.39 13.74 4.21
C GLY A 63 10.10 12.72 3.33
N PHE A 64 9.76 11.42 3.43
CA PHE A 64 10.27 10.36 2.56
C PHE A 64 9.43 10.23 1.29
N TRP A 65 10.02 9.62 0.26
CA TRP A 65 9.39 9.42 -1.03
C TRP A 65 8.66 8.07 -1.13
N THR A 66 7.60 8.03 -1.90
CA THR A 66 6.85 6.81 -2.18
C THR A 66 6.19 6.90 -3.56
N VAL A 67 5.75 5.78 -4.11
CA VAL A 67 4.71 5.80 -5.16
C VAL A 67 3.35 6.04 -4.50
N PRO A 68 2.36 6.61 -5.20
CA PRO A 68 1.01 6.81 -4.65
C PRO A 68 0.40 5.48 -4.20
N ALA A 69 -0.01 5.42 -2.93
CA ALA A 69 -0.62 4.23 -2.35
C ALA A 69 -1.24 4.50 -0.97
N GLY A 70 -2.42 3.95 -0.72
CA GLY A 70 -3.09 4.02 0.57
C GLY A 70 -4.06 2.87 0.82
N PHE A 71 -4.88 2.99 1.85
CA PHE A 71 -5.81 1.93 2.22
C PHE A 71 -6.97 1.82 1.23
N MET A 72 -7.22 0.58 0.80
CA MET A 72 -8.41 0.27 0.01
C MET A 72 -9.67 0.56 0.81
N GLU A 73 -10.66 1.19 0.17
CA GLU A 73 -11.96 1.48 0.74
C GLU A 73 -13.01 0.42 0.39
N ASN A 74 -14.07 0.34 1.21
CA ASN A 74 -15.19 -0.53 0.92
C ASN A 74 -15.96 -0.06 -0.33
N GLY A 75 -16.27 -0.98 -1.23
CA GLY A 75 -17.06 -0.70 -2.43
C GLY A 75 -16.25 -0.33 -3.68
N GLU A 76 -14.93 -0.29 -3.59
CA GLU A 76 -14.03 -0.11 -4.74
C GLU A 76 -13.29 -1.40 -5.11
N THR A 77 -12.88 -1.51 -6.37
CA THR A 77 -11.92 -2.54 -6.79
C THR A 77 -10.49 -2.12 -6.45
N LEU A 78 -9.54 -3.07 -6.46
CA LEU A 78 -8.12 -2.77 -6.24
C LEU A 78 -7.59 -1.69 -7.20
N GLN A 79 -8.01 -1.75 -8.48
CA GLN A 79 -7.60 -0.77 -9.49
C GLN A 79 -8.23 0.61 -9.25
N GLN A 80 -9.50 0.65 -8.83
CA GLN A 80 -10.16 1.90 -8.49
C GLN A 80 -9.49 2.57 -7.29
N GLY A 81 -9.15 1.80 -6.25
CA GLY A 81 -8.41 2.30 -5.10
C GLY A 81 -7.02 2.84 -5.49
N ALA A 82 -6.26 2.12 -6.31
CA ALA A 82 -4.95 2.59 -6.77
C ALA A 82 -5.05 3.90 -7.60
N ALA A 83 -6.09 4.04 -8.43
CA ALA A 83 -6.32 5.27 -9.19
C ALA A 83 -6.77 6.44 -8.29
N ARG A 84 -7.63 6.17 -7.30
CA ARG A 84 -8.08 7.16 -6.30
C ARG A 84 -6.90 7.68 -5.48
N GLU A 85 -6.08 6.79 -4.93
CA GLU A 85 -4.88 7.15 -4.15
C GLU A 85 -3.90 8.00 -4.99
N THR A 86 -3.73 7.66 -6.28
CA THR A 86 -2.89 8.45 -7.18
C THR A 86 -3.45 9.86 -7.39
N TRP A 87 -4.77 9.98 -7.49
CA TRP A 87 -5.42 11.29 -7.56
C TRP A 87 -5.30 12.07 -6.24
N GLU A 88 -5.53 11.43 -5.10
CA GLU A 88 -5.50 12.08 -3.78
C GLU A 88 -4.09 12.55 -3.38
N GLU A 89 -3.05 11.73 -3.65
CA GLU A 89 -1.68 12.04 -3.26
C GLU A 89 -0.91 12.87 -4.30
N ALA A 90 -1.22 12.70 -5.59
CA ALA A 90 -0.47 13.33 -6.68
C ALA A 90 -1.30 14.21 -7.62
N LEU A 91 -2.61 14.34 -7.44
CA LEU A 91 -3.54 15.02 -8.34
C LEU A 91 -3.39 14.56 -9.80
N ALA A 92 -2.99 13.33 -10.00
CA ALA A 92 -2.65 12.75 -11.29
C ALA A 92 -3.70 11.74 -11.75
N LYS A 93 -4.04 11.77 -13.04
CA LYS A 93 -4.94 10.80 -13.67
C LYS A 93 -4.12 9.72 -14.35
N VAL A 94 -4.34 8.48 -13.95
CA VAL A 94 -3.63 7.32 -14.47
C VAL A 94 -4.56 6.32 -15.14
N GLU A 95 -4.02 5.58 -16.08
CA GLU A 95 -4.59 4.34 -16.58
C GLU A 95 -3.90 3.18 -15.86
N ILE A 96 -4.67 2.46 -15.03
CA ILE A 96 -4.16 1.31 -14.29
C ILE A 96 -4.00 0.13 -15.26
N GLY A 97 -2.79 -0.42 -15.31
CA GLY A 97 -2.41 -1.56 -16.13
C GLY A 97 -2.45 -2.89 -15.36
N SER A 98 -1.51 -3.77 -15.70
CA SER A 98 -1.40 -5.10 -15.10
C SER A 98 -0.94 -5.03 -13.63
N LEU A 99 -1.29 -6.09 -12.87
CA LEU A 99 -0.74 -6.32 -11.53
C LEU A 99 0.79 -6.38 -11.63
N LEU A 100 1.47 -5.65 -10.75
CA LEU A 100 2.92 -5.70 -10.62
C LEU A 100 3.33 -6.61 -9.47
N SER A 101 2.89 -6.30 -8.26
CA SER A 101 3.33 -7.03 -7.07
C SER A 101 2.27 -7.13 -5.99
N VAL A 102 2.34 -8.22 -5.22
CA VAL A 102 1.65 -8.41 -3.95
C VAL A 102 2.72 -8.62 -2.88
N VAL A 103 2.76 -7.74 -1.90
CA VAL A 103 3.75 -7.73 -0.83
C VAL A 103 3.05 -7.91 0.52
N HIS A 104 3.30 -9.04 1.18
CA HIS A 104 2.80 -9.27 2.54
C HIS A 104 3.71 -8.57 3.54
N VAL A 105 3.19 -7.59 4.24
CA VAL A 105 3.90 -6.85 5.31
C VAL A 105 3.44 -7.40 6.66
N LEU A 106 4.01 -8.53 7.06
CA LEU A 106 3.52 -9.35 8.18
C LEU A 106 3.48 -8.59 9.50
N HIS A 107 4.53 -7.86 9.83
CA HIS A 107 4.62 -7.10 11.08
C HIS A 107 3.63 -5.92 11.19
N ALA A 108 3.08 -5.46 10.05
CA ALA A 108 2.08 -4.39 10.00
C ALA A 108 0.65 -4.91 9.83
N HIS A 109 0.47 -6.24 9.66
CA HIS A 109 -0.80 -6.85 9.32
C HIS A 109 -1.43 -6.21 8.06
N GLN A 110 -0.62 -6.10 6.98
CA GLN A 110 -1.04 -5.48 5.73
C GLN A 110 -0.67 -6.36 4.54
N VAL A 111 -1.44 -6.21 3.46
CA VAL A 111 -1.14 -6.74 2.12
C VAL A 111 -1.10 -5.54 1.19
N HIS A 112 0.06 -5.28 0.60
CA HIS A 112 0.23 -4.20 -0.37
C HIS A 112 0.11 -4.77 -1.79
N VAL A 113 -0.75 -4.15 -2.60
CA VAL A 113 -1.01 -4.54 -3.99
C VAL A 113 -0.65 -3.38 -4.89
N PHE A 114 0.37 -3.55 -5.72
CA PHE A 114 0.82 -2.52 -6.65
C PHE A 114 0.54 -2.91 -8.10
N PHE A 115 0.11 -1.93 -8.87
CA PHE A 115 -0.14 -2.03 -10.30
C PHE A 115 0.89 -1.25 -11.10
N ARG A 116 1.11 -1.63 -12.35
CA ARG A 116 1.67 -0.76 -13.36
C ARG A 116 0.64 0.29 -13.72
N ALA A 117 1.07 1.51 -14.02
CA ALA A 117 0.15 2.53 -14.47
C ALA A 117 0.82 3.49 -15.46
N ILE A 118 0.03 4.05 -16.35
CA ILE A 118 0.47 5.08 -17.29
C ILE A 118 -0.18 6.40 -16.87
N LEU A 119 0.65 7.40 -16.65
CA LEU A 119 0.18 8.78 -16.51
C LEU A 119 -0.19 9.31 -17.91
N LYS A 120 -1.47 9.65 -18.09
CA LYS A 120 -1.97 10.05 -19.43
C LYS A 120 -1.43 11.39 -19.88
N GLU A 121 -1.29 12.32 -18.97
CA GLU A 121 -0.87 13.71 -19.19
C GLU A 121 0.12 14.10 -18.10
N PRO A 122 1.08 15.00 -18.36
CA PRO A 122 2.05 15.41 -17.34
C PRO A 122 1.45 16.43 -16.36
N GLU A 123 0.17 16.29 -16.07
CA GLU A 123 -0.56 17.09 -15.08
C GLU A 123 -0.59 16.35 -13.75
N PHE A 124 0.13 16.89 -12.79
CA PHE A 124 0.21 16.35 -11.43
C PHE A 124 0.60 17.47 -10.45
N GLY A 125 0.42 17.22 -9.17
CA GLY A 125 0.77 18.14 -8.10
C GLY A 125 0.69 17.46 -6.74
N ALA A 126 1.15 18.12 -5.70
CA ALA A 126 1.03 17.59 -4.34
C ALA A 126 -0.44 17.63 -3.90
N GLY A 127 -0.98 16.48 -3.55
CA GLY A 127 -2.26 16.37 -2.87
C GLY A 127 -2.17 16.72 -1.37
N ALA A 128 -3.28 16.61 -0.65
CA ALA A 128 -3.37 17.05 0.75
C ALA A 128 -2.40 16.31 1.70
N GLU A 129 -2.07 15.07 1.39
CA GLU A 129 -1.15 14.22 2.18
C GLU A 129 0.28 14.21 1.65
N SER A 130 0.59 15.00 0.61
CA SER A 130 1.89 15.10 -0.02
C SER A 130 2.52 16.48 0.15
N LEU A 131 3.80 16.54 0.40
CA LEU A 131 4.59 17.78 0.39
C LEU A 131 4.98 18.17 -1.02
N GLU A 132 5.18 17.18 -1.89
CA GLU A 132 5.69 17.33 -3.24
C GLU A 132 5.27 16.11 -4.08
N ALA A 133 5.04 16.31 -5.37
CA ALA A 133 4.94 15.26 -6.37
C ALA A 133 5.87 15.60 -7.53
N THR A 134 6.61 14.62 -8.07
CA THR A 134 7.59 14.88 -9.13
C THR A 134 7.81 13.65 -10.01
N LEU A 135 8.14 13.88 -11.28
CA LEU A 135 8.59 12.86 -12.22
C LEU A 135 10.09 12.68 -12.12
N VAL A 136 10.53 11.49 -11.74
CA VAL A 136 11.93 11.15 -11.49
C VAL A 136 12.45 10.18 -12.57
N ASP A 137 13.61 10.45 -13.15
CA ASP A 137 14.30 9.45 -13.98
C ASP A 137 14.70 8.25 -13.12
N PRO A 138 14.64 7.01 -13.61
CA PRO A 138 15.02 5.82 -12.85
C PRO A 138 16.39 5.88 -12.20
N LYS A 139 17.36 6.50 -12.86
CA LYS A 139 18.72 6.68 -12.33
C LYS A 139 18.80 7.65 -11.14
N ASP A 140 17.81 8.54 -11.01
CA ASP A 140 17.76 9.60 -10.00
C ASP A 140 16.77 9.28 -8.86
N ILE A 141 16.23 8.07 -8.82
CA ILE A 141 15.34 7.63 -7.71
C ILE A 141 16.12 7.69 -6.39
N PRO A 142 15.59 8.41 -5.38
CA PRO A 142 16.25 8.57 -4.08
C PRO A 142 16.06 7.32 -3.21
N TRP A 143 16.73 6.22 -3.55
CA TRP A 143 16.54 4.90 -2.93
C TRP A 143 16.67 4.90 -1.41
N SER A 144 17.60 5.67 -0.84
CA SER A 144 17.79 5.79 0.62
C SER A 144 16.63 6.48 1.32
N ASP A 145 15.87 7.28 0.57
CA ASP A 145 14.78 8.10 1.08
C ASP A 145 13.41 7.57 0.67
N ILE A 146 13.33 6.35 0.12
CA ILE A 146 12.07 5.67 -0.12
C ILE A 146 11.49 5.20 1.22
N ALA A 147 10.23 5.54 1.47
CA ALA A 147 9.55 5.39 2.75
C ALA A 147 9.41 3.93 3.21
N PHE A 148 9.09 3.03 2.29
CA PHE A 148 8.66 1.68 2.62
C PHE A 148 9.40 0.61 1.80
N PRO A 149 9.84 -0.49 2.43
CA PRO A 149 10.47 -1.60 1.72
C PRO A 149 9.58 -2.23 0.63
N SER A 150 8.26 -2.21 0.79
CA SER A 150 7.32 -2.67 -0.24
C SER A 150 7.34 -1.79 -1.49
N THR A 151 7.51 -0.48 -1.33
CA THR A 151 7.69 0.47 -2.44
C THR A 151 9.03 0.24 -3.14
N VAL A 152 10.12 0.06 -2.38
CA VAL A 152 11.44 -0.29 -2.94
C VAL A 152 11.33 -1.55 -3.79
N TYR A 153 10.80 -2.63 -3.22
CA TYR A 153 10.61 -3.90 -3.93
C TYR A 153 9.83 -3.73 -5.23
N SER A 154 8.69 -3.03 -5.19
CA SER A 154 7.83 -2.86 -6.37
C SER A 154 8.50 -2.01 -7.45
N LEU A 155 9.22 -0.94 -7.06
CA LEU A 155 10.00 -0.12 -8.00
C LEU A 155 11.12 -0.91 -8.67
N GLU A 156 11.87 -1.70 -7.91
CA GLU A 156 12.94 -2.57 -8.45
C GLU A 156 12.38 -3.55 -9.48
N ARG A 157 11.30 -4.26 -9.15
CA ARG A 157 10.65 -5.22 -10.07
C ARG A 157 10.12 -4.52 -11.32
N TYR A 158 9.50 -3.35 -11.17
CA TYR A 158 9.03 -2.56 -12.30
C TYR A 158 10.17 -2.19 -13.26
N LEU A 159 11.28 -1.69 -12.72
CA LEU A 159 12.43 -1.27 -13.54
C LEU A 159 13.16 -2.44 -14.21
N GLU A 160 13.26 -3.59 -13.53
CA GLU A 160 13.79 -4.82 -14.11
C GLU A 160 12.95 -5.31 -15.28
N ASP A 161 11.62 -5.35 -15.11
CA ASP A 161 10.70 -5.76 -16.17
C ASP A 161 10.79 -4.85 -17.37
N ARG A 162 10.80 -3.55 -17.12
CA ARG A 162 10.92 -2.55 -18.18
C ARG A 162 12.24 -2.70 -18.96
N ALA A 163 13.36 -2.93 -18.28
CA ALA A 163 14.65 -3.14 -18.91
C ALA A 163 14.70 -4.44 -19.73
N ALA A 164 13.93 -5.46 -19.32
CA ALA A 164 13.87 -6.75 -20.00
C ALA A 164 12.73 -6.84 -21.02
N GLY A 165 11.88 -5.81 -21.16
CA GLY A 165 10.72 -5.81 -22.06
C GLY A 165 9.67 -6.85 -21.71
N ARG A 166 9.41 -7.09 -20.43
CA ARG A 166 8.43 -8.06 -19.90
C ARG A 166 7.50 -7.44 -18.86
N GLU A 167 6.44 -8.15 -18.50
CA GLU A 167 5.49 -7.79 -17.46
C GLU A 167 5.16 -9.01 -16.58
N ASP A 168 6.07 -9.33 -15.66
CA ASP A 168 5.86 -10.43 -14.71
C ASP A 168 5.05 -9.97 -13.48
N HIS A 169 4.49 -10.91 -12.73
CA HIS A 169 3.79 -10.68 -11.49
C HIS A 169 4.62 -11.21 -10.33
N TYR A 170 4.78 -10.39 -9.29
CA TYR A 170 5.69 -10.67 -8.18
C TYR A 170 4.96 -10.83 -6.86
N PHE A 171 5.41 -11.80 -6.08
CA PHE A 171 4.92 -12.05 -4.72
C PHE A 171 6.09 -12.12 -3.77
N THR A 172 5.98 -11.45 -2.63
CA THR A 172 6.98 -11.51 -1.57
C THR A 172 6.37 -11.25 -0.21
N GLU A 173 7.13 -11.55 0.84
CA GLU A 173 6.81 -11.24 2.22
C GLU A 173 7.92 -10.42 2.87
N LEU A 174 7.53 -9.47 3.71
CA LEU A 174 8.42 -8.64 4.49
C LEU A 174 8.11 -8.84 5.98
N ASP A 175 9.02 -9.50 6.68
CA ASP A 175 8.97 -9.63 8.12
C ASP A 175 10.26 -9.09 8.74
N ARG A 176 10.17 -8.01 9.52
CA ARG A 176 11.32 -7.44 10.23
C ARG A 176 12.02 -8.43 11.17
N ARG A 177 11.32 -9.51 11.58
CA ARG A 177 11.90 -10.56 12.43
C ARG A 177 12.88 -11.45 11.68
N LEU A 178 12.84 -11.48 10.35
CA LEU A 178 13.70 -12.29 9.49
C LEU A 178 14.92 -11.52 8.93
N SER A 179 14.97 -10.20 9.11
CA SER A 179 16.11 -9.36 8.72
C SER A 179 17.11 -9.24 9.89
N ARG A 180 17.87 -10.31 10.14
CA ARG A 180 19.11 -10.30 10.94
C ARG A 180 20.28 -10.76 10.09
#